data_58b86c679bad05dd0ddcf6ed2b342131
#
_entry.id   58b86c679bad05dd0ddcf6ed2b342131
#
_cell.length_a   1.000
_cell.length_b   1.000
_cell.length_c   1.000
_cell.angle_alpha   90.00
_cell.angle_beta   90.00
_cell.angle_gamma   90.00
#
_symmetry.space_group_name_H-M   'P 1'
#
loop_
_entity.id
_entity.type
_entity.pdbx_description
1 polymer ?
#
loop_
_entity_poly.entity_id
_entity_poly.type
_entity_poly.pdbx_seq_one_letter_code
_entity_poly.pdbx_strand_id
1 'polypeptide(L)'
;MGLDPLGMQLPTYSVPEVVDELMVQAGPSYRLAVSSSSGKLKIQTPSSESVQEALEKARSLGDRLVLSKADLSLLALAIDLRKEGKNPIIISDDYAVQNVAEGIGIAYQSLSSLGIRQKYNWIHYCPACYRQYHSGDTEVCHVCGTKLKRKPLRKENAKMGFKVRNQLS
;
A
#
# COMPACT_ATOMS: atom_id res chain seq x y z
N MET A 1 8.93 3.16 8.11
CA MET A 1 8.58 4.58 7.91
C MET A 1 7.09 4.63 7.67
N GLY A 2 6.32 5.11 8.65
CA GLY A 2 4.86 5.26 8.51
C GLY A 2 4.54 6.45 7.63
N LEU A 3 3.42 6.36 6.93
CA LEU A 3 2.82 7.49 6.21
C LEU A 3 2.51 8.59 7.22
N ASP A 4 2.93 9.80 6.94
CA ASP A 4 2.59 10.96 7.78
C ASP A 4 1.32 11.62 7.23
N PRO A 5 0.15 11.43 7.88
CA PRO A 5 -1.10 12.02 7.43
C PRO A 5 -1.05 13.55 7.38
N LEU A 6 -0.14 14.16 8.16
CA LEU A 6 0.05 15.62 8.19
C LEU A 6 0.65 16.16 6.88
N GLY A 7 1.42 15.33 6.17
CA GLY A 7 2.00 15.68 4.87
C GLY A 7 1.05 15.50 3.68
N MET A 8 -0.10 14.86 3.87
CA MET A 8 -1.09 14.67 2.80
C MET A 8 -1.98 15.91 2.66
N GLN A 9 -2.18 16.35 1.42
CA GLN A 9 -3.07 17.48 1.10
C GLN A 9 -4.55 17.06 1.04
N LEU A 10 -4.84 15.75 1.03
CA LEU A 10 -6.18 15.18 0.94
C LEU A 10 -6.69 14.75 2.33
N PRO A 11 -8.02 14.80 2.56
CA PRO A 11 -8.61 14.26 3.77
C PRO A 11 -8.26 12.79 3.92
N THR A 12 -7.71 12.42 5.07
CA THR A 12 -7.34 11.06 5.39
C THR A 12 -8.36 10.45 6.35
N TYR A 13 -8.73 9.21 6.11
CA TYR A 13 -9.71 8.47 6.92
C TYR A 13 -9.08 7.20 7.47
N SER A 14 -9.54 6.78 8.65
CA SER A 14 -9.19 5.49 9.25
C SER A 14 -10.38 4.96 10.04
N VAL A 15 -10.25 3.75 10.55
CA VAL A 15 -11.26 3.07 11.38
C VAL A 15 -10.74 2.88 12.79
N PRO A 16 -11.64 2.76 13.81
CA PRO A 16 -11.23 2.54 15.19
C PRO A 16 -10.32 1.31 15.36
N GLU A 17 -10.60 0.22 14.66
CA GLU A 17 -9.84 -1.02 14.76
C GLU A 17 -8.36 -0.85 14.37
N VAL A 18 -8.05 -0.03 13.37
CA VAL A 18 -6.65 0.30 13.01
C VAL A 18 -5.98 1.10 14.12
N VAL A 19 -6.71 2.02 14.73
CA VAL A 19 -6.19 2.82 15.86
C VAL A 19 -5.89 1.92 17.05
N ASP A 20 -6.78 1.00 17.38
CA ASP A 20 -6.62 0.06 18.48
C ASP A 20 -5.41 -0.85 18.27
N GLU A 21 -5.22 -1.39 17.06
CA GLU A 21 -4.03 -2.19 16.71
C GLU A 21 -2.73 -1.39 16.89
N LEU A 22 -2.71 -0.14 16.47
CA LEU A 22 -1.53 0.74 16.62
C LEU A 22 -1.23 1.04 18.08
N MET A 23 -2.26 1.24 18.92
CA MET A 23 -2.09 1.49 20.34
C MET A 23 -1.52 0.27 21.07
N VAL A 24 -1.89 -0.93 20.68
CA VAL A 24 -1.37 -2.18 21.26
C VAL A 24 0.09 -2.42 20.86
N GLN A 25 0.45 -2.17 19.60
CA GLN A 25 1.77 -2.51 19.07
C GLN A 25 2.86 -1.48 19.36
N ALA A 26 2.53 -0.20 19.32
CA ALA A 26 3.52 0.89 19.37
C ALA A 26 3.38 1.81 20.60
N GLY A 27 2.38 1.57 21.46
CA GLY A 27 1.99 2.53 22.49
C GLY A 27 1.33 3.78 21.89
N PRO A 28 0.96 4.77 22.71
CA PRO A 28 0.29 5.97 22.24
C PRO A 28 1.21 6.73 21.29
N SER A 29 0.98 6.59 19.99
CA SER A 29 1.72 7.32 18.99
C SER A 29 1.34 8.80 19.04
N TYR A 30 2.24 9.63 19.50
CA TYR A 30 2.10 11.09 19.48
C TYR A 30 1.65 11.61 18.10
N ARG A 31 2.12 10.99 17.03
CA ARG A 31 1.75 11.35 15.67
C ARG A 31 0.27 11.08 15.36
N LEU A 32 -0.30 9.99 15.87
CA LEU A 32 -1.71 9.67 15.71
C LEU A 32 -2.59 10.69 16.44
N ALA A 33 -2.23 11.03 17.69
CA ALA A 33 -2.92 12.03 18.48
C ALA A 33 -2.89 13.42 17.82
N VAL A 34 -1.73 13.86 17.32
CA VAL A 34 -1.57 15.12 16.61
C VAL A 34 -2.35 15.14 15.28
N SER A 35 -2.34 14.03 14.54
CA SER A 35 -3.08 13.93 13.27
C SER A 35 -4.59 14.00 13.48
N SER A 36 -5.09 13.35 14.52
CA SER A 36 -6.52 13.42 14.90
C SER A 36 -6.91 14.81 15.39
N SER A 37 -6.10 15.42 16.23
CA SER A 37 -6.39 16.77 16.77
C SER A 37 -6.29 17.88 15.73
N SER A 38 -5.47 17.70 14.69
CA SER A 38 -5.38 18.65 13.57
C SER A 38 -6.53 18.55 12.56
N GLY A 39 -7.46 17.59 12.73
CA GLY A 39 -8.59 17.36 11.84
C GLY A 39 -8.22 16.78 10.47
N LYS A 40 -6.96 16.48 10.23
CA LYS A 40 -6.48 15.87 8.96
C LYS A 40 -6.78 14.39 8.86
N LEU A 41 -6.78 13.66 9.99
CA LEU A 41 -7.17 12.26 10.08
C LEU A 41 -8.56 12.17 10.72
N LYS A 42 -9.51 11.64 9.99
CA LYS A 42 -10.87 11.37 10.47
C LYS A 42 -11.01 9.88 10.77
N ILE A 43 -11.38 9.55 12.00
CA ILE A 43 -11.68 8.18 12.40
C ILE A 43 -13.18 8.01 12.32
N GLN A 44 -13.63 7.06 11.51
CA GLN A 44 -15.04 6.83 11.23
C GLN A 44 -15.35 5.34 11.26
N THR A 45 -16.42 4.96 11.95
CA THR A 45 -16.93 3.59 11.96
C THR A 45 -17.78 3.37 10.70
N PRO A 46 -17.50 2.30 9.92
CA PRO A 46 -18.30 2.00 8.75
C PRO A 46 -19.69 1.50 9.10
N SER A 47 -20.63 1.62 8.17
CA SER A 47 -21.98 1.06 8.31
C SER A 47 -21.95 -0.46 8.29
N SER A 48 -22.87 -1.10 9.01
CA SER A 48 -22.99 -2.55 9.03
C SER A 48 -23.30 -3.14 7.63
N GLU A 49 -24.03 -2.39 6.82
CA GLU A 49 -24.31 -2.75 5.42
C GLU A 49 -23.05 -2.85 4.58
N SER A 50 -22.17 -1.84 4.67
CA SER A 50 -20.92 -1.84 3.92
C SER A 50 -19.90 -2.84 4.44
N VAL A 51 -19.95 -3.17 5.74
CA VAL A 51 -19.17 -4.29 6.30
C VAL A 51 -19.63 -5.62 5.69
N GLN A 52 -20.94 -5.83 5.57
CA GLN A 52 -21.48 -7.03 4.96
C GLN A 52 -21.11 -7.11 3.47
N GLU A 53 -21.20 -6.01 2.73
CA GLU A 53 -20.80 -5.92 1.31
C GLU A 53 -19.31 -6.28 1.13
N ALA A 54 -18.43 -5.71 1.95
CA ALA A 54 -17.00 -6.02 1.91
C ALA A 54 -16.73 -7.50 2.24
N LEU A 55 -17.43 -8.05 3.25
CA LEU A 55 -17.30 -9.44 3.65
C LEU A 55 -17.74 -10.41 2.55
N GLU A 56 -18.86 -10.15 1.90
CA GLU A 56 -19.37 -10.98 0.81
C GLU A 56 -18.40 -10.96 -0.38
N LYS A 57 -17.85 -9.81 -0.70
CA LYS A 57 -16.86 -9.69 -1.75
C LYS A 57 -15.57 -10.43 -1.42
N ALA A 58 -15.06 -10.28 -0.21
CA ALA A 58 -13.87 -11.01 0.25
C ALA A 58 -14.08 -12.53 0.19
N ARG A 59 -15.28 -13.01 0.56
CA ARG A 59 -15.64 -14.43 0.44
C ARG A 59 -15.63 -14.90 -1.01
N SER A 60 -16.19 -14.10 -1.92
CA SER A 60 -16.27 -14.46 -3.35
C SER A 60 -14.92 -14.55 -4.03
N LEU A 61 -13.92 -13.82 -3.51
CA LEU A 61 -12.55 -13.82 -4.01
C LEU A 61 -11.63 -14.80 -3.27
N GLY A 62 -12.11 -15.47 -2.21
CA GLY A 62 -11.34 -16.40 -1.40
C GLY A 62 -10.45 -15.74 -0.34
N ASP A 63 -10.47 -14.42 -0.22
CA ASP A 63 -9.59 -13.66 0.69
C ASP A 63 -10.14 -13.50 2.12
N ARG A 64 -11.34 -14.00 2.39
CA ARG A 64 -12.03 -13.84 3.69
C ARG A 64 -11.21 -14.32 4.89
N LEU A 65 -10.45 -15.41 4.73
CA LEU A 65 -9.68 -16.02 5.83
C LEU A 65 -8.36 -15.29 6.11
N VAL A 66 -7.93 -14.42 5.20
CA VAL A 66 -6.65 -13.69 5.30
C VAL A 66 -6.86 -12.30 5.87
N LEU A 67 -8.01 -11.67 5.61
CA LEU A 67 -8.32 -10.31 6.04
C LEU A 67 -8.63 -10.25 7.55
N SER A 68 -7.98 -9.32 8.24
CA SER A 68 -8.28 -8.97 9.62
C SER A 68 -9.62 -8.22 9.73
N LYS A 69 -10.08 -8.02 10.97
CA LYS A 69 -11.27 -7.18 11.23
C LYS A 69 -11.01 -5.73 10.81
N ALA A 70 -9.82 -5.22 11.07
CA ALA A 70 -9.41 -3.87 10.69
C ALA A 70 -9.43 -3.67 9.16
N ASP A 71 -8.91 -4.65 8.41
CA ASP A 71 -8.92 -4.62 6.93
C ASP A 71 -10.34 -4.59 6.38
N LEU A 72 -11.23 -5.42 6.90
CA LEU A 72 -12.65 -5.44 6.50
C LEU A 72 -13.34 -4.11 6.82
N SER A 73 -13.08 -3.54 8.01
CA SER A 73 -13.63 -2.23 8.39
C SER A 73 -13.12 -1.12 7.47
N LEU A 74 -11.85 -1.18 7.08
CA LEU A 74 -11.24 -0.19 6.17
C LEU A 74 -11.85 -0.26 4.77
N LEU A 75 -12.05 -1.46 4.23
CA LEU A 75 -12.73 -1.70 2.96
C LEU A 75 -14.19 -1.21 3.01
N ALA A 76 -14.90 -1.50 4.11
CA ALA A 76 -16.26 -1.06 4.34
C ALA A 76 -16.37 0.48 4.42
N LEU A 77 -15.45 1.14 5.12
CA LEU A 77 -15.41 2.59 5.17
C LEU A 77 -15.21 3.21 3.77
N ALA A 78 -14.37 2.60 2.96
CA ALA A 78 -14.17 3.05 1.59
C ALA A 78 -15.45 2.89 0.75
N ILE A 79 -16.25 1.84 0.98
CA ILE A 79 -17.58 1.67 0.36
C ILE A 79 -18.52 2.79 0.80
N ASP A 80 -18.59 3.10 2.10
CA ASP A 80 -19.43 4.20 2.61
C ASP A 80 -19.03 5.54 1.98
N LEU A 81 -17.74 5.86 1.96
CA LEU A 81 -17.24 7.09 1.35
C LEU A 81 -17.60 7.19 -0.14
N ARG A 82 -17.59 6.07 -0.85
CA ARG A 82 -18.03 6.02 -2.25
C ARG A 82 -19.55 6.25 -2.38
N LYS A 83 -20.36 5.66 -1.49
CA LYS A 83 -21.81 5.89 -1.43
C LYS A 83 -22.13 7.38 -1.13
N GLU A 84 -21.27 8.07 -0.40
CA GLU A 84 -21.35 9.51 -0.16
C GLU A 84 -20.91 10.38 -1.37
N GLY A 85 -20.58 9.77 -2.50
CA GLY A 85 -20.14 10.50 -3.71
C GLY A 85 -18.66 10.92 -3.70
N LYS A 86 -17.86 10.40 -2.76
CA LYS A 86 -16.40 10.61 -2.71
C LYS A 86 -15.69 9.57 -3.57
N ASN A 87 -14.46 9.86 -3.95
CA ASN A 87 -13.58 8.93 -4.67
C ASN A 87 -12.45 8.45 -3.74
N PRO A 88 -12.71 7.48 -2.85
CA PRO A 88 -11.70 7.01 -1.92
C PRO A 88 -10.59 6.24 -2.63
N ILE A 89 -9.37 6.35 -2.09
CA ILE A 89 -8.22 5.54 -2.47
C ILE A 89 -7.75 4.81 -1.22
N ILE A 90 -7.72 3.48 -1.27
CA ILE A 90 -7.19 2.66 -0.18
C ILE A 90 -5.67 2.62 -0.29
N ILE A 91 -4.99 2.87 0.82
CA ILE A 91 -3.54 2.79 0.92
C ILE A 91 -3.19 1.58 1.77
N SER A 92 -2.66 0.54 1.16
CA SER A 92 -2.26 -0.69 1.84
C SER A 92 -1.18 -1.42 1.05
N ASP A 93 -0.24 -2.06 1.74
CA ASP A 93 0.72 -2.99 1.15
C ASP A 93 0.23 -4.45 1.22
N ASP A 94 -0.91 -4.70 1.86
CA ASP A 94 -1.51 -6.03 1.92
C ASP A 94 -2.20 -6.37 0.60
N TYR A 95 -1.75 -7.48 0.00
CA TYR A 95 -2.28 -7.96 -1.28
C TYR A 95 -3.76 -8.36 -1.20
N ALA A 96 -4.21 -8.95 -0.08
CA ALA A 96 -5.61 -9.35 0.09
C ALA A 96 -6.54 -8.13 0.14
N VAL A 97 -6.11 -7.06 0.83
CA VAL A 97 -6.83 -5.78 0.84
C VAL A 97 -6.92 -5.19 -0.56
N GLN A 98 -5.80 -5.16 -1.29
CA GLN A 98 -5.75 -4.63 -2.66
C GLN A 98 -6.65 -5.43 -3.62
N ASN A 99 -6.63 -6.76 -3.53
CA ASN A 99 -7.45 -7.65 -4.35
C ASN A 99 -8.95 -7.42 -4.12
N VAL A 100 -9.36 -7.29 -2.86
CA VAL A 100 -10.77 -7.00 -2.54
C VAL A 100 -11.14 -5.58 -2.96
N ALA A 101 -10.27 -4.58 -2.76
CA ALA A 101 -10.49 -3.20 -3.22
C ALA A 101 -10.74 -3.15 -4.73
N GLU A 102 -9.91 -3.83 -5.53
CA GLU A 102 -10.11 -3.97 -6.98
C GLU A 102 -11.44 -4.65 -7.30
N GLY A 103 -11.76 -5.72 -6.58
CA GLY A 103 -13.02 -6.45 -6.75
C GLY A 103 -14.28 -5.64 -6.48
N ILE A 104 -14.24 -4.66 -5.57
CA ILE A 104 -15.36 -3.73 -5.29
C ILE A 104 -15.28 -2.45 -6.11
N GLY A 105 -14.27 -2.31 -7.00
CA GLY A 105 -14.10 -1.14 -7.86
C GLY A 105 -13.63 0.12 -7.12
N ILE A 106 -12.87 -0.03 -6.02
CA ILE A 106 -12.25 1.07 -5.29
C ILE A 106 -10.76 1.13 -5.65
N ALA A 107 -10.28 2.32 -5.96
CA ALA A 107 -8.87 2.54 -6.26
C ALA A 107 -8.01 2.23 -5.04
N TYR A 108 -6.85 1.63 -5.28
CA TYR A 108 -5.88 1.36 -4.22
C TYR A 108 -4.47 1.76 -4.62
N GLN A 109 -3.63 1.97 -3.64
CA GLN A 109 -2.22 2.31 -3.82
C GLN A 109 -1.38 1.66 -2.72
N SER A 110 -0.22 1.12 -3.11
CA SER A 110 0.74 0.58 -2.16
C SER A 110 1.47 1.71 -1.43
N LEU A 111 1.68 1.56 -0.12
CA LEU A 111 2.53 2.44 0.70
C LEU A 111 3.95 2.50 0.16
N SER A 112 4.49 1.38 -0.30
CA SER A 112 5.82 1.30 -0.89
C SER A 112 5.95 2.15 -2.14
N SER A 113 4.89 2.29 -2.94
CA SER A 113 4.88 3.17 -4.12
C SER A 113 4.72 4.66 -3.78
N LEU A 114 4.10 5.00 -2.66
CA LEU A 114 4.01 6.38 -2.16
C LEU A 114 5.34 6.89 -1.60
N GLY A 115 6.15 5.99 -1.02
CA GLY A 115 7.47 6.29 -0.46
C GLY A 115 8.62 6.16 -1.46
N ILE A 116 8.45 5.47 -2.57
CA ILE A 116 9.49 5.23 -3.56
C ILE A 116 9.53 6.39 -4.57
N ARG A 117 10.32 7.40 -4.26
CA ARG A 117 10.71 8.43 -5.24
C ARG A 117 11.66 7.90 -6.33
N GLN A 118 12.15 6.67 -6.21
CA GLN A 118 13.09 6.06 -7.15
C GLN A 118 12.71 4.59 -7.40
N LYS A 119 12.45 4.24 -8.65
CA LYS A 119 12.39 2.83 -9.07
C LYS A 119 13.82 2.31 -9.17
N TYR A 120 14.17 1.33 -8.36
CA TYR A 120 15.45 0.65 -8.45
C TYR A 120 15.35 -0.48 -9.48
N ASN A 121 16.13 -0.39 -10.56
CA ASN A 121 16.43 -1.57 -11.35
C ASN A 121 17.60 -2.29 -10.67
N TRP A 122 17.48 -3.56 -10.50
CA TRP A 122 18.52 -4.37 -9.89
C TRP A 122 19.40 -4.97 -10.98
N ILE A 123 20.70 -4.91 -10.76
CA ILE A 123 21.68 -5.61 -11.58
C ILE A 123 22.49 -6.56 -10.71
N HIS A 124 22.94 -7.65 -11.33
CA HIS A 124 23.92 -8.52 -10.72
C HIS A 124 25.31 -8.05 -11.06
N TYR A 125 26.24 -8.18 -10.14
CA TYR A 125 27.65 -7.84 -10.37
C TYR A 125 28.56 -8.85 -9.67
N CYS A 126 29.73 -9.05 -10.25
CA CYS A 126 30.78 -9.86 -9.63
C CYS A 126 31.58 -9.01 -8.65
N PRO A 127 31.67 -9.37 -7.36
CA PRO A 127 32.45 -8.62 -6.38
C PRO A 127 33.96 -8.73 -6.59
N ALA A 128 34.43 -9.73 -7.35
CA ALA A 128 35.85 -9.93 -7.63
C ALA A 128 36.34 -9.19 -8.87
N CYS A 129 35.61 -9.25 -10.00
CA CYS A 129 36.02 -8.62 -11.26
C CYS A 129 35.14 -7.45 -11.70
N TYR A 130 34.14 -7.06 -10.89
CA TYR A 130 33.22 -5.93 -11.08
C TYR A 130 32.38 -5.96 -12.34
N ARG A 131 32.36 -7.07 -13.11
CA ARG A 131 31.47 -7.21 -14.26
C ARG A 131 30.01 -7.16 -13.83
N GLN A 132 29.19 -6.51 -14.67
CA GLN A 132 27.77 -6.36 -14.46
C GLN A 132 27.00 -7.28 -15.42
N TYR A 133 25.86 -7.79 -14.91
CA TYR A 133 24.98 -8.72 -15.60
C TYR A 133 23.55 -8.20 -15.51
N HIS A 134 22.89 -8.03 -16.64
CA HIS A 134 21.55 -7.46 -16.73
C HIS A 134 20.40 -8.48 -16.63
N SER A 135 20.69 -9.75 -16.88
CA SER A 135 19.72 -10.84 -16.74
C SER A 135 20.05 -11.70 -15.51
N GLY A 136 18.99 -12.15 -14.82
CA GLY A 136 19.12 -12.96 -13.60
C GLY A 136 19.47 -14.43 -13.81
N ASP A 137 19.85 -14.83 -15.02
CA ASP A 137 19.96 -16.23 -15.41
C ASP A 137 21.25 -16.93 -14.95
N THR A 138 22.18 -16.21 -14.33
CA THR A 138 23.42 -16.77 -13.83
C THR A 138 23.70 -16.39 -12.38
N GLU A 139 23.98 -17.40 -11.56
CA GLU A 139 24.37 -17.18 -10.15
C GLU A 139 25.87 -16.90 -9.98
N VAL A 140 26.66 -17.26 -10.97
CA VAL A 140 28.13 -17.18 -10.92
C VAL A 140 28.71 -16.36 -12.09
N CYS A 141 29.82 -15.70 -11.84
CA CYS A 141 30.53 -14.95 -12.84
C CYS A 141 31.15 -15.88 -13.89
N HIS A 142 30.84 -15.70 -15.18
CA HIS A 142 31.40 -16.48 -16.28
C HIS A 142 32.91 -16.33 -16.46
N VAL A 143 33.52 -15.29 -15.85
CA VAL A 143 34.93 -14.99 -16.01
C VAL A 143 35.79 -15.54 -14.88
N CYS A 144 35.34 -15.43 -13.64
CA CYS A 144 36.12 -15.82 -12.46
C CYS A 144 35.42 -16.80 -11.53
N GLY A 145 34.21 -17.28 -11.88
CA GLY A 145 33.46 -18.24 -11.09
C GLY A 145 32.90 -17.74 -9.74
N THR A 146 33.13 -16.48 -9.40
CA THR A 146 32.68 -15.91 -8.13
C THR A 146 31.16 -15.74 -8.13
N LYS A 147 30.50 -16.07 -7.02
CA LYS A 147 29.06 -15.85 -6.85
C LYS A 147 28.70 -14.38 -7.03
N LEU A 148 27.71 -14.10 -7.87
CA LEU A 148 27.24 -12.77 -8.15
C LEU A 148 26.49 -12.18 -6.96
N LYS A 149 26.62 -10.87 -6.77
CA LYS A 149 25.85 -10.08 -5.81
C LYS A 149 24.93 -9.12 -6.54
N ARG A 150 23.80 -8.79 -5.92
CA ARG A 150 22.80 -7.84 -6.43
C ARG A 150 23.07 -6.45 -5.89
N LYS A 151 23.01 -5.44 -6.73
CA LYS A 151 23.05 -4.02 -6.34
C LYS A 151 21.97 -3.24 -7.10
N PRO A 152 21.41 -2.16 -6.51
CA PRO A 152 20.47 -1.31 -7.22
C PRO A 152 21.23 -0.51 -8.30
N LEU A 153 20.67 -0.51 -9.51
CA LEU A 153 21.05 0.43 -10.55
C LEU A 153 20.24 1.70 -10.34
N ARG A 154 20.88 2.78 -9.94
CA ARG A 154 20.21 4.08 -9.75
C ARG A 154 19.72 4.55 -11.13
N LYS A 155 18.41 4.60 -11.35
CA LYS A 155 17.81 5.27 -12.49
C LYS A 155 17.15 6.57 -12.07
N GLU A 156 17.23 7.53 -13.00
CA GLU A 156 16.75 8.89 -12.93
C GLU A 156 15.37 9.06 -12.27
N ASN A 157 15.17 10.20 -11.61
CA ASN A 157 13.95 10.63 -10.97
C ASN A 157 12.72 10.34 -11.83
N ALA A 158 11.91 9.37 -11.42
CA ALA A 158 10.60 9.18 -12.03
C ALA A 158 9.74 10.41 -11.72
N LYS A 159 9.52 11.24 -12.74
CA LYS A 159 8.50 12.29 -12.70
C LYS A 159 7.19 11.63 -12.26
N MET A 160 6.53 12.21 -11.25
CA MET A 160 5.22 11.80 -10.78
C MET A 160 4.24 11.78 -11.97
N GLY A 161 3.98 10.60 -12.50
CA GLY A 161 2.89 10.38 -13.45
C GLY A 161 1.69 9.83 -12.69
N PHE A 162 0.77 10.70 -12.32
CA PHE A 162 -0.59 10.32 -11.98
C PHE A 162 -1.20 9.65 -13.22
N LYS A 163 -1.20 8.33 -13.29
CA LYS A 163 -2.06 7.61 -14.22
C LYS A 163 -3.37 7.33 -13.53
N VAL A 164 -4.27 8.32 -13.55
CA VAL A 164 -5.69 8.05 -13.43
C VAL A 164 -6.06 7.25 -14.68
N ARG A 165 -6.36 5.97 -14.55
CA ARG A 165 -7.07 5.25 -15.61
C ARG A 165 -8.50 5.80 -15.65
N ASN A 166 -8.74 6.76 -16.53
CA ASN A 166 -10.07 7.06 -17.00
C ASN A 166 -10.60 5.81 -17.73
N GLN A 167 -11.51 5.09 -17.10
CA GLN A 167 -12.50 4.31 -17.81
C GLN A 167 -13.78 5.15 -17.84
N LEU A 168 -13.88 5.98 -18.88
CA LEU A 168 -15.13 6.49 -19.40
C LEU A 168 -15.27 5.87 -20.80
N SER A 169 -16.15 4.93 -20.93
CA SER A 169 -17.03 4.70 -22.09
C SER A 169 -18.04 3.65 -21.71
#